data_f0761dc9f98e271a2c71e88cbcbd9ddf
#
_entry.id   f0761dc9f98e271a2c71e88cbcbd9ddf
#
_cell.length_a   1.000
_cell.length_b   1.000
_cell.length_c   1.000
_cell.angle_alpha   90.00
_cell.angle_beta   90.00
_cell.angle_gamma   90.00
#
_symmetry.space_group_name_H-M   'P 1'
#
loop_
_entity.id
_entity.type
_entity.pdbx_description
1 polymer ?
#
loop_
_entity_poly.entity_id
_entity_poly.type
_entity_poly.pdbx_seq_one_letter_code
_entity_poly.pdbx_strand_id
1 'polypeptide(L)'
;PLVSVLSTDGSFWSSLNGSGPFPFQPFGFFALLVIAVMAATSHDFWLSQLSAPVWKKLHMLVYFAYALLVVHVVLGIGQESSTVWPLLFTSLGACWLVSIHLWAGIKSHKNDSEIHSEDRGGFVNAGPLLDIEDGRAISLMIAGETVALFREGQKAHAVSGICQHQNGPLAEGRIIDGLITCPWHGYQYCPKSGKSPEPFSEHIPTFETRLENGDVWVRTTVIPI
;
A
#
# COMPACT_ATOMS: atom_id res chain seq x y z
N PRO A 1 26.55 17.10 7.33
CA PRO A 1 26.89 16.01 6.43
C PRO A 1 26.71 16.33 4.95
N LEU A 2 25.59 17.01 4.54
CA LEU A 2 25.40 17.47 3.15
C LEU A 2 26.46 18.52 2.75
N VAL A 3 26.85 19.38 3.69
CA VAL A 3 27.86 20.43 3.47
C VAL A 3 29.25 19.84 3.25
N SER A 4 29.59 18.72 3.93
CA SER A 4 30.90 18.07 3.75
C SER A 4 31.05 17.37 2.39
N VAL A 5 29.94 16.92 1.79
CA VAL A 5 29.95 16.30 0.44
C VAL A 5 30.19 17.34 -0.66
N LEU A 6 29.78 18.59 -0.41
CA LEU A 6 29.91 19.70 -1.38
C LEU A 6 31.21 20.53 -1.21
N SER A 7 31.92 20.37 -0.09
CA SER A 7 33.03 21.26 0.31
C SER A 7 34.43 20.66 0.22
N THR A 8 34.59 19.40 -0.16
CA THR A 8 35.90 18.78 -0.31
C THR A 8 36.36 18.75 -1.76
N ASP A 9 37.24 19.65 -2.10
CA ASP A 9 38.12 19.75 -3.26
C ASP A 9 38.07 18.61 -4.28
N GLY A 10 37.07 18.65 -5.16
CA GLY A 10 36.97 17.72 -6.30
C GLY A 10 36.60 16.28 -5.93
N SER A 11 36.45 15.93 -4.65
CA SER A 11 36.17 14.54 -4.20
C SER A 11 34.83 13.98 -4.68
N PHE A 12 33.79 14.82 -4.80
CA PHE A 12 32.50 14.42 -5.34
C PHE A 12 32.62 14.00 -6.81
N TRP A 13 33.24 14.83 -7.63
CA TRP A 13 33.44 14.55 -9.06
C TRP A 13 34.42 13.41 -9.30
N SER A 14 35.45 13.27 -8.48
CA SER A 14 36.38 12.14 -8.56
C SER A 14 35.73 10.83 -8.15
N SER A 15 34.82 10.87 -7.18
CA SER A 15 34.05 9.69 -6.75
C SER A 15 33.01 9.27 -7.80
N LEU A 16 32.36 10.23 -8.46
CA LEU A 16 31.45 9.95 -9.60
C LEU A 16 32.18 9.34 -10.79
N ASN A 17 33.42 9.78 -11.04
CA ASN A 17 34.25 9.30 -12.16
C ASN A 17 35.00 8.00 -11.85
N GLY A 18 34.75 7.39 -10.68
CA GLY A 18 35.39 6.13 -10.28
C GLY A 18 36.90 6.23 -9.98
N SER A 19 37.40 7.44 -9.72
CA SER A 19 38.84 7.69 -9.47
C SER A 19 39.29 7.30 -8.06
N GLY A 20 38.36 6.93 -7.16
CA GLY A 20 38.66 6.47 -5.79
C GLY A 20 38.64 4.95 -5.66
N PRO A 21 39.29 4.38 -4.64
CA PRO A 21 39.41 2.93 -4.46
C PRO A 21 38.05 2.22 -4.26
N PHE A 22 37.03 2.90 -3.73
CA PHE A 22 35.64 2.40 -3.59
C PHE A 22 34.66 3.58 -3.49
N PRO A 23 34.08 4.03 -4.60
CA PRO A 23 33.21 5.21 -4.60
C PRO A 23 31.85 4.89 -3.96
N PHE A 24 31.64 5.21 -2.68
CA PHE A 24 30.37 5.02 -1.98
C PHE A 24 29.46 6.25 -2.03
N GLN A 25 30.03 7.44 -2.20
CA GLN A 25 29.30 8.71 -2.21
C GLN A 25 28.22 8.80 -3.30
N PRO A 26 28.43 8.32 -4.56
CA PRO A 26 27.41 8.32 -5.59
C PRO A 26 26.13 7.59 -5.18
N PHE A 27 26.27 6.45 -4.49
CA PHE A 27 25.11 5.68 -4.04
C PHE A 27 24.26 6.47 -3.05
N GLY A 28 24.88 7.16 -2.09
CA GLY A 28 24.19 8.04 -1.16
C GLY A 28 23.52 9.23 -1.84
N PHE A 29 24.19 9.83 -2.83
CA PHE A 29 23.65 10.94 -3.60
C PHE A 29 22.40 10.53 -4.39
N PHE A 30 22.47 9.43 -5.14
CA PHE A 30 21.31 8.94 -5.91
C PHE A 30 20.17 8.48 -5.00
N ALA A 31 20.45 7.85 -3.87
CA ALA A 31 19.44 7.52 -2.88
C ALA A 31 18.72 8.78 -2.37
N LEU A 32 19.47 9.84 -2.03
CA LEU A 32 18.93 11.12 -1.60
C LEU A 32 18.06 11.76 -2.69
N LEU A 33 18.51 11.73 -3.95
CA LEU A 33 17.74 12.26 -5.07
C LEU A 33 16.40 11.54 -5.23
N VAL A 34 16.38 10.21 -5.17
CA VAL A 34 15.14 9.42 -5.23
C VAL A 34 14.21 9.78 -4.07
N ILE A 35 14.72 9.85 -2.84
CA ILE A 35 13.95 10.23 -1.65
C ILE A 35 13.39 11.66 -1.80
N ALA A 36 14.18 12.61 -2.32
CA ALA A 36 13.73 13.97 -2.54
C ALA A 36 12.58 14.06 -3.55
N VAL A 37 12.63 13.29 -4.65
CA VAL A 37 11.54 13.19 -5.64
C VAL A 37 10.29 12.60 -4.99
N MET A 38 10.43 11.53 -4.20
CA MET A 38 9.31 10.91 -3.48
C MET A 38 8.69 11.88 -2.47
N ALA A 39 9.51 12.60 -1.70
CA ALA A 39 9.04 13.60 -0.74
C ALA A 39 8.31 14.75 -1.44
N ALA A 40 8.83 15.26 -2.54
CA ALA A 40 8.18 16.29 -3.34
C ALA A 40 6.81 15.84 -3.86
N THR A 41 6.72 14.61 -4.36
CA THR A 41 5.48 14.03 -4.93
C THR A 41 4.50 13.54 -3.86
N SER A 42 4.85 13.60 -2.58
CA SER A 42 3.92 13.33 -1.46
C SER A 42 3.11 14.56 -1.04
N HIS A 43 3.38 15.73 -1.61
CA HIS A 43 2.61 16.94 -1.35
C HIS A 43 1.22 16.87 -2.03
N ASP A 44 0.19 17.42 -1.39
CA ASP A 44 -1.22 17.37 -1.84
C ASP A 44 -1.43 17.80 -3.29
N PHE A 45 -0.66 18.80 -3.75
CA PHE A 45 -0.69 19.24 -5.14
C PHE A 45 -0.41 18.09 -6.11
N TRP A 46 0.64 17.30 -5.85
CA TRP A 46 1.00 16.17 -6.73
C TRP A 46 0.07 14.99 -6.56
N LEU A 47 -0.46 14.78 -5.35
CA LEU A 47 -1.48 13.73 -5.09
C LEU A 47 -2.74 13.99 -5.90
N SER A 48 -3.13 15.25 -6.12
CA SER A 48 -4.29 15.60 -6.95
C SER A 48 -4.03 15.50 -8.46
N GLN A 49 -2.77 15.59 -8.91
CA GLN A 49 -2.39 15.53 -10.34
C GLN A 49 -2.00 14.13 -10.79
N LEU A 50 -1.41 13.33 -9.92
CA LEU A 50 -0.97 11.99 -10.25
C LEU A 50 -2.11 11.00 -10.00
N SER A 51 -2.38 10.13 -10.98
CA SER A 51 -3.27 9.01 -10.73
C SER A 51 -2.66 8.08 -9.67
N ALA A 52 -3.51 7.47 -8.85
CA ALA A 52 -3.10 6.59 -7.77
C ALA A 52 -2.16 5.44 -8.20
N PRO A 53 -2.36 4.76 -9.35
CA PRO A 53 -1.40 3.76 -9.84
C PRO A 53 -0.04 4.34 -10.19
N VAL A 54 0.02 5.56 -10.75
CA VAL A 54 1.28 6.23 -11.09
C VAL A 54 2.02 6.63 -9.83
N TRP A 55 1.32 7.24 -8.87
CA TRP A 55 1.88 7.60 -7.57
C TRP A 55 2.46 6.37 -6.84
N LYS A 56 1.70 5.27 -6.80
CA LYS A 56 2.15 4.02 -6.17
C LYS A 56 3.42 3.47 -6.83
N LYS A 57 3.48 3.43 -8.16
CA LYS A 57 4.67 2.98 -8.90
C LYS A 57 5.88 3.86 -8.61
N LEU A 58 5.70 5.18 -8.54
CA LEU A 58 6.76 6.13 -8.19
C LEU A 58 7.27 5.87 -6.76
N HIS A 59 6.37 5.65 -5.80
CA HIS A 59 6.75 5.41 -4.40
C HIS A 59 7.35 4.03 -4.15
N MET A 60 7.19 3.08 -5.08
CA MET A 60 7.93 1.81 -5.05
C MET A 60 9.46 2.00 -5.24
N LEU A 61 9.90 3.17 -5.73
CA LEU A 61 11.33 3.53 -5.79
C LEU A 61 11.98 3.61 -4.41
N VAL A 62 11.21 3.62 -3.30
CA VAL A 62 11.73 3.52 -1.93
C VAL A 62 12.63 2.30 -1.75
N TYR A 63 12.28 1.17 -2.35
CA TYR A 63 13.09 -0.05 -2.26
C TYR A 63 14.44 0.11 -2.96
N PHE A 64 14.43 0.81 -4.11
CA PHE A 64 15.67 1.13 -4.83
C PHE A 64 16.54 2.12 -4.04
N ALA A 65 15.95 3.19 -3.50
CA ALA A 65 16.65 4.14 -2.64
C ALA A 65 17.25 3.45 -1.41
N TYR A 66 16.50 2.53 -0.80
CA TYR A 66 16.99 1.75 0.34
C TYR A 66 18.16 0.86 -0.04
N ALA A 67 18.12 0.16 -1.17
CA ALA A 67 19.23 -0.65 -1.66
C ALA A 67 20.49 0.21 -1.88
N LEU A 68 20.35 1.39 -2.49
CA LEU A 68 21.45 2.33 -2.67
C LEU A 68 22.04 2.81 -1.33
N LEU A 69 21.19 3.06 -0.32
CA LEU A 69 21.64 3.44 1.02
C LEU A 69 22.40 2.31 1.71
N VAL A 70 21.93 1.08 1.59
CA VAL A 70 22.64 -0.08 2.13
C VAL A 70 24.03 -0.21 1.49
N VAL A 71 24.12 -0.11 0.16
CA VAL A 71 25.41 -0.15 -0.56
C VAL A 71 26.30 1.00 -0.12
N HIS A 72 25.77 2.22 -0.01
CA HIS A 72 26.50 3.40 0.47
C HIS A 72 27.11 3.18 1.85
N VAL A 73 26.32 2.68 2.78
CA VAL A 73 26.76 2.43 4.16
C VAL A 73 27.78 1.30 4.20
N VAL A 74 27.54 0.19 3.53
CA VAL A 74 28.44 -0.98 3.51
C VAL A 74 29.81 -0.61 2.92
N LEU A 75 29.83 0.09 1.79
CA LEU A 75 31.09 0.53 1.17
C LEU A 75 31.81 1.61 1.98
N GLY A 76 31.07 2.53 2.62
CA GLY A 76 31.63 3.58 3.46
C GLY A 76 32.29 3.02 4.73
N ILE A 77 31.60 2.12 5.43
CA ILE A 77 32.12 1.48 6.65
C ILE A 77 33.35 0.64 6.35
N GLY A 78 33.36 -0.06 5.21
CA GLY A 78 34.50 -0.89 4.81
C GLY A 78 35.83 -0.12 4.63
N GLN A 79 35.76 1.22 4.51
CA GLN A 79 36.90 2.08 4.32
C GLN A 79 37.43 2.68 5.63
N GLU A 80 36.59 2.90 6.63
CA GLU A 80 36.97 3.66 7.84
C GLU A 80 37.07 2.83 9.12
N SER A 81 36.39 1.68 9.21
CA SER A 81 36.32 0.96 10.48
C SER A 81 36.93 -0.42 10.45
N SER A 82 37.76 -0.71 11.45
CA SER A 82 38.22 -2.07 11.82
C SER A 82 37.14 -2.88 12.55
N THR A 83 35.95 -2.30 12.79
CA THR A 83 34.85 -2.93 13.54
C THR A 83 33.77 -3.47 12.63
N VAL A 84 33.38 -4.73 12.83
CA VAL A 84 32.35 -5.42 12.05
C VAL A 84 30.92 -5.09 12.48
N TRP A 85 30.75 -4.44 13.63
CA TRP A 85 29.42 -4.17 14.21
C TRP A 85 28.51 -3.37 13.33
N PRO A 86 28.91 -2.25 12.68
CA PRO A 86 28.02 -1.49 11.81
C PRO A 86 27.55 -2.30 10.60
N LEU A 87 28.43 -3.13 10.02
CA LEU A 87 28.07 -4.06 8.94
C LEU A 87 27.02 -5.08 9.39
N LEU A 88 27.19 -5.65 10.58
CA LEU A 88 26.22 -6.61 11.14
C LEU A 88 24.86 -5.95 11.37
N PHE A 89 24.80 -4.77 11.99
CA PHE A 89 23.54 -4.08 12.23
C PHE A 89 22.83 -3.68 10.93
N THR A 90 23.56 -3.19 9.93
CA THR A 90 22.99 -2.82 8.64
C THR A 90 22.44 -4.05 7.91
N SER A 91 23.20 -5.15 7.89
CA SER A 91 22.80 -6.41 7.24
C SER A 91 21.61 -7.05 7.95
N LEU A 92 21.59 -7.09 9.28
CA LEU A 92 20.46 -7.61 10.06
C LEU A 92 19.20 -6.75 9.84
N GLY A 93 19.36 -5.42 9.83
CA GLY A 93 18.25 -4.52 9.52
C GLY A 93 17.67 -4.73 8.12
N ALA A 94 18.54 -4.91 7.12
CA ALA A 94 18.11 -5.21 5.75
C ALA A 94 17.36 -6.55 5.66
N CYS A 95 17.92 -7.61 6.26
CA CYS A 95 17.28 -8.92 6.33
C CYS A 95 15.92 -8.87 7.04
N TRP A 96 15.84 -8.13 8.14
CA TRP A 96 14.60 -7.94 8.89
C TRP A 96 13.52 -7.27 8.06
N LEU A 97 13.85 -6.17 7.37
CA LEU A 97 12.91 -5.46 6.49
C LEU A 97 12.43 -6.36 5.34
N VAL A 98 13.33 -7.06 4.67
CA VAL A 98 12.95 -8.01 3.60
C VAL A 98 12.04 -9.09 4.15
N SER A 99 12.35 -9.65 5.31
CA SER A 99 11.55 -10.71 5.95
C SER A 99 10.13 -10.24 6.27
N ILE A 100 9.97 -9.03 6.82
CA ILE A 100 8.64 -8.44 7.11
C ILE A 100 7.84 -8.25 5.82
N HIS A 101 8.46 -7.73 4.75
CA HIS A 101 7.76 -7.50 3.49
C HIS A 101 7.35 -8.80 2.81
N LEU A 102 8.22 -9.81 2.81
CA LEU A 102 7.88 -11.14 2.29
C LEU A 102 6.76 -11.78 3.11
N TRP A 103 6.82 -11.70 4.43
CA TRP A 103 5.77 -12.22 5.30
C TRP A 103 4.44 -11.49 5.08
N ALA A 104 4.45 -10.16 4.99
CA ALA A 104 3.27 -9.36 4.70
C ALA A 104 2.67 -9.70 3.32
N GLY A 105 3.52 -9.87 2.29
CA GLY A 105 3.09 -10.26 0.95
C GLY A 105 2.45 -11.66 0.92
N ILE A 106 3.05 -12.64 1.61
CA ILE A 106 2.50 -14.00 1.72
C ILE A 106 1.17 -13.98 2.48
N LYS A 107 1.08 -13.19 3.56
CA LYS A 107 -0.15 -13.07 4.35
C LYS A 107 -1.26 -12.39 3.55
N SER A 108 -0.95 -11.31 2.82
CA SER A 108 -1.90 -10.62 1.94
C SER A 108 -2.44 -11.58 0.88
N HIS A 109 -1.56 -12.31 0.20
CA HIS A 109 -1.97 -13.27 -0.84
C HIS A 109 -2.86 -14.41 -0.32
N LYS A 110 -2.69 -14.82 0.94
CA LYS A 110 -3.58 -15.81 1.57
C LYS A 110 -4.94 -15.22 1.98
N ASN A 111 -4.99 -13.93 2.30
CA ASN A 111 -6.23 -13.24 2.68
C ASN A 111 -7.07 -12.83 1.46
N ASP A 112 -6.43 -12.64 0.31
CA ASP A 112 -7.12 -12.41 -0.96
C ASP A 112 -7.59 -13.76 -1.52
N SER A 113 -8.57 -14.36 -0.83
CA SER A 113 -9.19 -15.61 -1.27
C SER A 113 -9.94 -15.34 -2.57
N GLU A 114 -9.45 -15.86 -3.69
CA GLU A 114 -10.26 -15.99 -4.89
C GLU A 114 -11.43 -16.91 -4.58
N ILE A 115 -12.62 -16.35 -4.50
CA ILE A 115 -13.82 -17.14 -4.37
C ILE A 115 -14.11 -17.73 -5.75
N HIS A 116 -13.62 -18.94 -5.98
CA HIS A 116 -14.05 -19.82 -7.07
C HIS A 116 -15.37 -20.49 -6.66
N SER A 117 -16.44 -19.72 -6.52
CA SER A 117 -17.72 -20.25 -6.15
C SER A 117 -18.66 -20.24 -7.34
N GLU A 118 -19.61 -21.18 -7.32
CA GLU A 118 -20.63 -21.34 -8.36
C GLU A 118 -21.29 -20.02 -8.71
N ASP A 119 -21.15 -19.60 -9.97
CA ASP A 119 -21.91 -18.48 -10.53
C ASP A 119 -23.36 -18.90 -10.71
N ARG A 120 -24.24 -18.42 -9.86
CA ARG A 120 -25.70 -18.56 -10.01
C ARG A 120 -26.27 -17.25 -10.54
N GLY A 121 -26.29 -17.14 -11.87
CA GLY A 121 -26.93 -15.98 -12.51
C GLY A 121 -26.20 -14.64 -12.23
N GLY A 122 -24.87 -14.64 -12.22
CA GLY A 122 -24.04 -13.45 -11.96
C GLY A 122 -23.85 -13.12 -10.48
N PHE A 123 -24.11 -14.07 -9.57
CA PHE A 123 -23.85 -13.97 -8.15
C PHE A 123 -22.86 -15.05 -7.70
N VAL A 124 -21.94 -14.64 -6.84
CA VAL A 124 -20.90 -15.48 -6.24
C VAL A 124 -21.19 -15.62 -4.75
N ASN A 125 -21.13 -16.86 -4.23
CA ASN A 125 -21.30 -17.14 -2.81
C ASN A 125 -20.04 -16.66 -2.05
N ALA A 126 -20.21 -15.69 -1.15
CA ALA A 126 -19.15 -15.15 -0.29
C ALA A 126 -19.05 -15.85 1.08
N GLY A 127 -19.88 -16.84 1.33
CA GLY A 127 -19.94 -17.58 2.59
C GLY A 127 -20.92 -17.02 3.62
N PRO A 128 -20.92 -17.59 4.84
CA PRO A 128 -21.86 -17.20 5.88
C PRO A 128 -21.67 -15.77 6.38
N LEU A 129 -22.77 -15.02 6.50
CA LEU A 129 -22.74 -13.65 7.03
C LEU A 129 -22.14 -13.59 8.43
N LEU A 130 -22.36 -14.62 9.24
CA LEU A 130 -21.92 -14.65 10.64
C LEU A 130 -20.41 -14.86 10.80
N ASP A 131 -19.72 -15.28 9.77
CA ASP A 131 -18.26 -15.39 9.77
C ASP A 131 -17.59 -14.01 9.67
N ILE A 132 -18.36 -12.99 9.30
CA ILE A 132 -17.91 -11.60 9.31
C ILE A 132 -18.28 -10.99 10.67
N GLU A 133 -17.30 -10.42 11.37
CA GLU A 133 -17.54 -9.67 12.62
C GLU A 133 -18.43 -8.44 12.34
N ASP A 134 -19.36 -8.16 13.23
CA ASP A 134 -20.29 -7.02 13.06
C ASP A 134 -19.53 -5.68 13.00
N GLY A 135 -19.90 -4.85 12.05
CA GLY A 135 -19.20 -3.59 11.74
C GLY A 135 -17.85 -3.75 11.03
N ARG A 136 -17.45 -4.97 10.66
CA ARG A 136 -16.19 -5.28 9.98
C ARG A 136 -16.45 -5.80 8.57
N ALA A 137 -15.33 -6.00 7.84
CA ALA A 137 -15.36 -6.55 6.50
C ALA A 137 -14.34 -7.66 6.30
N ILE A 138 -14.58 -8.42 5.24
CA ILE A 138 -13.60 -9.32 4.63
C ILE A 138 -13.26 -8.82 3.22
N SER A 139 -12.04 -9.12 2.77
CA SER A 139 -11.59 -8.83 1.40
C SER A 139 -11.87 -10.03 0.52
N LEU A 140 -12.47 -9.80 -0.64
CA LEU A 140 -12.81 -10.81 -1.63
C LEU A 140 -12.28 -10.39 -2.99
N MET A 141 -11.86 -11.37 -3.80
CA MET A 141 -11.58 -11.15 -5.23
C MET A 141 -12.77 -11.65 -6.04
N ILE A 142 -13.49 -10.75 -6.70
CA ILE A 142 -14.66 -11.07 -7.52
C ILE A 142 -14.42 -10.51 -8.92
N ALA A 143 -14.39 -11.36 -9.93
CA ALA A 143 -14.16 -10.99 -11.32
C ALA A 143 -12.89 -10.13 -11.55
N GLY A 144 -11.83 -10.36 -10.76
CA GLY A 144 -10.57 -9.61 -10.84
C GLY A 144 -10.58 -8.25 -10.10
N GLU A 145 -11.67 -7.92 -9.40
CA GLU A 145 -11.77 -6.73 -8.57
C GLU A 145 -11.72 -7.06 -7.08
N THR A 146 -11.02 -6.23 -6.31
CA THR A 146 -11.04 -6.33 -4.85
C THR A 146 -12.34 -5.73 -4.32
N VAL A 147 -13.13 -6.53 -3.61
CA VAL A 147 -14.40 -6.15 -3.00
C VAL A 147 -14.28 -6.25 -1.49
N ALA A 148 -14.73 -5.23 -0.77
CA ALA A 148 -14.89 -5.23 0.67
C ALA A 148 -16.34 -5.58 1.02
N LEU A 149 -16.55 -6.73 1.65
CA LEU A 149 -17.86 -7.20 2.10
C LEU A 149 -18.00 -6.92 3.60
N PHE A 150 -18.83 -5.94 3.93
CA PHE A 150 -19.12 -5.51 5.31
C PHE A 150 -20.37 -6.19 5.85
N ARG A 151 -20.35 -6.48 7.14
CA ARG A 151 -21.54 -6.86 7.91
C ARG A 151 -22.02 -5.68 8.75
N GLU A 152 -23.32 -5.40 8.72
CA GLU A 152 -24.03 -4.47 9.60
C GLU A 152 -25.27 -5.17 10.18
N GLY A 153 -25.12 -5.76 11.35
CA GLY A 153 -26.14 -6.59 11.99
C GLY A 153 -26.49 -7.81 11.14
N GLN A 154 -27.69 -7.81 10.56
CA GLN A 154 -28.19 -8.85 9.65
C GLN A 154 -28.11 -8.46 8.17
N LYS A 155 -27.37 -7.40 7.85
CA LYS A 155 -27.20 -6.92 6.46
C LYS A 155 -25.76 -7.09 6.02
N ALA A 156 -25.60 -7.31 4.72
CA ALA A 156 -24.32 -7.31 4.04
C ALA A 156 -24.24 -6.12 3.07
N HIS A 157 -23.09 -5.48 3.00
CA HIS A 157 -22.81 -4.39 2.06
C HIS A 157 -21.50 -4.69 1.34
N ALA A 158 -21.56 -4.83 0.03
CA ALA A 158 -20.39 -5.06 -0.80
C ALA A 158 -20.04 -3.79 -1.57
N VAL A 159 -18.81 -3.32 -1.41
CA VAL A 159 -18.29 -2.11 -2.05
C VAL A 159 -16.90 -2.39 -2.63
N SER A 160 -16.40 -1.51 -3.50
CA SER A 160 -14.99 -1.58 -3.92
C SER A 160 -14.07 -1.66 -2.70
N GLY A 161 -13.10 -2.55 -2.73
CA GLY A 161 -12.13 -2.70 -1.64
C GLY A 161 -11.11 -1.56 -1.55
N ILE A 162 -11.17 -0.60 -2.48
CA ILE A 162 -10.17 0.47 -2.64
C ILE A 162 -10.80 1.83 -2.36
N CYS A 163 -10.27 2.55 -1.38
CA CYS A 163 -10.66 3.91 -1.04
C CYS A 163 -10.24 4.89 -2.14
N GLN A 164 -11.18 5.72 -2.62
CA GLN A 164 -10.91 6.72 -3.68
C GLN A 164 -10.01 7.87 -3.22
N HIS A 165 -9.90 8.11 -1.90
CA HIS A 165 -9.03 9.17 -1.39
C HIS A 165 -7.55 8.91 -1.69
N GLN A 166 -6.99 7.79 -1.20
CA GLN A 166 -5.57 7.42 -1.41
C GLN A 166 -5.36 5.90 -1.50
N ASN A 167 -6.30 5.16 -2.06
CA ASN A 167 -6.24 3.71 -2.25
C ASN A 167 -6.08 2.87 -0.97
N GLY A 168 -6.55 3.38 0.18
CA GLY A 168 -6.57 2.61 1.40
C GLY A 168 -7.44 1.35 1.27
N PRO A 169 -7.08 0.24 1.95
CA PRO A 169 -7.81 -1.02 1.91
C PRO A 169 -9.10 -0.92 2.74
N LEU A 170 -10.25 -0.75 2.10
CA LEU A 170 -11.52 -0.57 2.80
C LEU A 170 -11.94 -1.80 3.61
N ALA A 171 -11.55 -3.01 3.20
CA ALA A 171 -11.84 -4.23 3.96
C ALA A 171 -11.17 -4.27 5.35
N GLU A 172 -10.10 -3.52 5.56
CA GLU A 172 -9.47 -3.38 6.88
C GLU A 172 -10.15 -2.31 7.77
N GLY A 173 -11.09 -1.56 7.18
CA GLY A 173 -11.86 -0.53 7.87
C GLY A 173 -12.97 -1.08 8.75
N ARG A 174 -13.88 -0.20 9.10
CA ARG A 174 -15.06 -0.54 9.91
C ARG A 174 -16.24 0.37 9.59
N ILE A 175 -17.45 -0.05 9.97
CA ILE A 175 -18.62 0.82 9.97
C ILE A 175 -18.62 1.61 11.28
N ILE A 176 -18.62 2.95 11.17
CA ILE A 176 -18.71 3.90 12.29
C ILE A 176 -19.89 4.83 11.99
N ASP A 177 -20.85 4.92 12.89
CA ASP A 177 -22.06 5.76 12.74
C ASP A 177 -22.81 5.50 11.41
N GLY A 178 -22.84 4.22 10.98
CA GLY A 178 -23.51 3.80 9.75
C GLY A 178 -22.71 4.09 8.46
N LEU A 179 -21.46 4.54 8.56
CA LEU A 179 -20.59 4.84 7.42
C LEU A 179 -19.34 3.94 7.40
N ILE A 180 -19.02 3.41 6.24
CA ILE A 180 -17.74 2.70 6.01
C ILE A 180 -16.60 3.70 6.18
N THR A 181 -15.72 3.45 7.13
CA THR A 181 -14.60 4.34 7.47
C THR A 181 -13.28 3.70 7.08
N CYS A 182 -12.54 4.37 6.20
CA CYS A 182 -11.21 3.93 5.74
C CYS A 182 -10.20 3.94 6.89
N PRO A 183 -9.37 2.89 7.05
CA PRO A 183 -8.43 2.79 8.17
C PRO A 183 -7.26 3.76 8.07
N TRP A 184 -6.95 4.27 6.86
CA TRP A 184 -5.77 5.14 6.69
C TRP A 184 -6.02 6.57 7.14
N HIS A 185 -7.12 7.20 6.67
CA HIS A 185 -7.35 8.64 6.92
C HIS A 185 -8.76 8.94 7.43
N GLY A 186 -9.54 7.91 7.82
CA GLY A 186 -10.90 8.11 8.32
C GLY A 186 -11.90 8.57 7.25
N TYR A 187 -11.56 8.44 5.96
CA TYR A 187 -12.47 8.79 4.86
C TYR A 187 -13.70 7.91 4.88
N GLN A 188 -14.88 8.48 4.67
CA GLN A 188 -16.15 7.80 4.91
C GLN A 188 -16.99 7.65 3.66
N TYR A 189 -17.74 6.53 3.59
CA TYR A 189 -18.65 6.21 2.49
C TYR A 189 -19.94 5.61 3.01
N CYS A 190 -21.07 5.96 2.38
CA CYS A 190 -22.34 5.33 2.64
C CYS A 190 -22.33 3.87 2.12
N PRO A 191 -22.61 2.84 2.95
CA PRO A 191 -22.55 1.44 2.53
C PRO A 191 -23.48 1.09 1.37
N LYS A 192 -24.61 1.79 1.26
CA LYS A 192 -25.64 1.51 0.24
C LYS A 192 -25.35 2.18 -1.07
N SER A 193 -24.88 3.43 -1.05
CA SER A 193 -24.72 4.24 -2.27
C SER A 193 -23.26 4.39 -2.70
N GLY A 194 -22.30 4.07 -1.84
CA GLY A 194 -20.89 4.32 -2.10
C GLY A 194 -20.48 5.79 -2.04
N LYS A 195 -21.40 6.73 -1.80
CA LYS A 195 -21.11 8.17 -1.77
C LYS A 195 -20.48 8.58 -0.46
N SER A 196 -19.50 9.48 -0.53
CA SER A 196 -18.98 10.18 0.64
C SER A 196 -20.01 11.17 1.18
N PRO A 197 -20.06 11.42 2.52
CA PRO A 197 -20.87 12.52 3.07
C PRO A 197 -20.31 13.88 2.64
N GLU A 198 -21.19 14.87 2.61
CA GLU A 198 -20.77 16.27 2.37
C GLU A 198 -19.73 16.72 3.40
N PRO A 199 -18.73 17.52 3.01
CA PRO A 199 -18.56 18.22 1.72
C PRO A 199 -17.79 17.42 0.64
N PHE A 200 -17.58 16.14 0.84
CA PHE A 200 -16.82 15.29 -0.07
C PHE A 200 -17.69 14.78 -1.22
N SER A 201 -17.08 14.58 -2.39
CA SER A 201 -17.78 14.18 -3.62
C SER A 201 -17.36 12.80 -4.16
N GLU A 202 -16.44 12.14 -3.49
CA GLU A 202 -15.93 10.84 -3.90
C GLU A 202 -17.01 9.77 -3.79
N HIS A 203 -16.91 8.83 -4.71
CA HIS A 203 -17.88 7.74 -4.83
C HIS A 203 -17.16 6.43 -5.16
N ILE A 204 -17.41 5.40 -4.36
CA ILE A 204 -16.90 4.05 -4.62
C ILE A 204 -17.98 3.16 -5.24
N PRO A 205 -17.63 2.25 -6.16
CA PRO A 205 -18.56 1.25 -6.69
C PRO A 205 -19.17 0.40 -5.58
N THR A 206 -20.47 0.07 -5.76
CA THR A 206 -21.20 -0.84 -4.89
C THR A 206 -21.66 -2.06 -5.66
N PHE A 207 -21.87 -3.17 -4.97
CA PHE A 207 -22.31 -4.43 -5.54
C PHE A 207 -23.63 -4.89 -4.88
N GLU A 208 -24.52 -5.47 -5.64
CA GLU A 208 -25.74 -6.05 -5.08
C GLU A 208 -25.41 -7.25 -4.20
N THR A 209 -26.03 -7.32 -3.02
CA THR A 209 -25.89 -8.44 -2.10
C THR A 209 -27.22 -9.09 -1.85
N ARG A 210 -27.26 -10.43 -1.69
CA ARG A 210 -28.42 -11.20 -1.30
C ARG A 210 -28.04 -12.15 -0.17
N LEU A 211 -28.98 -12.38 0.73
CA LEU A 211 -28.83 -13.39 1.79
C LEU A 211 -29.74 -14.57 1.47
N GLU A 212 -29.12 -15.75 1.31
CA GLU A 212 -29.83 -17.00 1.08
C GLU A 212 -29.30 -18.08 2.03
N ASN A 213 -30.17 -18.61 2.86
CA ASN A 213 -29.84 -19.65 3.86
C ASN A 213 -28.71 -19.27 4.84
N GLY A 214 -28.51 -17.97 5.11
CA GLY A 214 -27.43 -17.46 5.97
C GLY A 214 -26.15 -17.10 5.23
N ASP A 215 -26.01 -17.47 3.97
CA ASP A 215 -24.88 -17.13 3.12
C ASP A 215 -25.12 -15.81 2.38
N VAL A 216 -24.04 -15.06 2.19
CA VAL A 216 -24.02 -13.83 1.40
C VAL A 216 -23.67 -14.15 -0.05
N TRP A 217 -24.52 -13.71 -0.96
CA TRP A 217 -24.26 -13.76 -2.39
C TRP A 217 -24.00 -12.35 -2.90
N VAL A 218 -22.90 -12.15 -3.62
CA VAL A 218 -22.44 -10.86 -4.15
C VAL A 218 -22.51 -10.91 -5.67
N ARG A 219 -23.11 -9.89 -6.30
CA ARG A 219 -23.17 -9.78 -7.75
C ARG A 219 -21.78 -9.48 -8.31
N THR A 220 -21.42 -10.13 -9.42
CA THR A 220 -20.12 -9.99 -10.10
C THR A 220 -20.00 -8.68 -10.89
N THR A 221 -21.10 -7.97 -11.09
CA THR A 221 -21.14 -6.68 -11.82
C THR A 221 -21.48 -5.54 -10.87
N VAL A 222 -20.81 -4.41 -11.07
CA VAL A 222 -21.02 -3.16 -10.32
C VAL A 222 -22.46 -2.65 -10.56
N ILE A 223 -23.08 -2.08 -9.53
CA ILE A 223 -24.31 -1.32 -9.68
C ILE A 223 -23.99 -0.03 -10.43
N PRO A 224 -24.62 0.26 -11.58
CA PRO A 224 -24.40 1.51 -12.28
C PRO A 224 -24.75 2.71 -11.39
N ILE A 225 -23.92 3.74 -11.45
CA ILE A 225 -24.10 5.01 -10.71
C ILE A 225 -25.21 5.85 -11.33
#